data_92ca8a04a5d3fdb64ef6f40c644672da
#
_entry.id   92ca8a04a5d3fdb64ef6f40c644672da
#
_cell.length_a   1.000
_cell.length_b   1.000
_cell.length_c   1.000
_cell.angle_alpha   90.00
_cell.angle_beta   90.00
_cell.angle_gamma   90.00
#
_symmetry.space_group_name_H-M   'P 1'
#
loop_
_entity.id
_entity.type
_entity.pdbx_description
1 polymer ?
#
loop_
_entity_poly.entity_id
_entity_poly.type
_entity_poly.pdbx_seq_one_letter_code
_entity_poly.pdbx_strand_id
1 'polypeptide(L)'
;MKIVVLAGGLSPERNVSLSSGAMVSEALREQGHQVALVDLFFGTEGVEGPAEALYDAPVPQAFKRIGRQAPDLAQVRAARRDRSPSSIGPGVLELCAGADVVYLALHG
;
A
#
# COMPACT_ATOMS: atom_id res chain seq x y z
N MET A 1 -12.19 -13.38 4.76
CA MET A 1 -12.52 -12.21 3.95
C MET A 1 -11.26 -11.67 3.29
N LYS A 2 -11.33 -11.26 2.05
CA LYS A 2 -10.22 -10.63 1.34
C LYS A 2 -10.29 -9.12 1.51
N ILE A 3 -9.27 -8.55 2.15
CA ILE A 3 -9.22 -7.12 2.45
C ILE A 3 -7.99 -6.50 1.79
N VAL A 4 -8.20 -5.43 1.04
CA VAL A 4 -7.11 -4.61 0.52
C VAL A 4 -6.97 -3.39 1.42
N VAL A 5 -5.75 -3.15 1.92
CA VAL A 5 -5.43 -1.95 2.70
C VAL A 5 -4.63 -1.01 1.80
N LEU A 6 -5.22 0.13 1.47
CA LEU A 6 -4.56 1.16 0.67
C LEU A 6 -3.84 2.13 1.60
N ALA A 7 -2.55 2.32 1.39
CA ALA A 7 -1.73 3.19 2.22
C ALA A 7 -0.76 3.97 1.34
N GLY A 8 -0.03 4.90 1.92
CA GLY A 8 1.00 5.66 1.22
C GLY A 8 0.42 6.73 0.31
N GLY A 9 0.67 6.60 -0.98
CA GLY A 9 0.25 7.59 -1.96
C GLY A 9 1.22 8.76 -2.05
N LEU A 10 0.88 9.75 -2.88
CA LEU A 10 1.67 10.98 -3.04
C LEU A 10 1.06 12.09 -2.18
N SER A 11 1.36 12.09 -0.89
CA SER A 11 0.93 13.15 0.00
C SER A 11 1.98 13.37 1.08
N PRO A 12 1.98 14.56 1.73
CA PRO A 12 2.88 14.81 2.85
C PRO A 12 2.71 13.83 4.00
N GLU A 13 1.53 13.20 4.12
CA GLU A 13 1.22 12.22 5.15
C GLU A 13 1.52 10.79 4.74
N ARG A 14 2.26 10.61 3.63
CA ARG A 14 2.57 9.31 3.06
C ARG A 14 3.17 8.34 4.09
N ASN A 15 4.17 8.79 4.85
CA ASN A 15 4.89 7.91 5.77
C ASN A 15 4.02 7.50 6.97
N VAL A 16 3.20 8.43 7.47
CA VAL A 16 2.24 8.11 8.52
C VAL A 16 1.22 7.09 8.02
N SER A 17 0.74 7.27 6.80
CA SER A 17 -0.20 6.36 6.16
C SER A 17 0.38 4.96 6.01
N LEU A 18 1.65 4.83 5.58
CA LEU A 18 2.30 3.53 5.46
C LEU A 18 2.43 2.84 6.81
N SER A 19 2.78 3.59 7.84
CA SER A 19 2.89 3.07 9.21
C SER A 19 1.53 2.57 9.71
N SER A 20 0.48 3.37 9.56
CA SER A 20 -0.88 2.99 9.96
C SER A 20 -1.36 1.77 9.19
N GLY A 21 -1.13 1.76 7.88
CA GLY A 21 -1.53 0.64 7.02
C GLY A 21 -0.86 -0.66 7.41
N ALA A 22 0.42 -0.60 7.78
CA ALA A 22 1.15 -1.79 8.23
C ALA A 22 0.54 -2.35 9.51
N MET A 23 0.22 -1.48 10.48
CA MET A 23 -0.36 -1.90 11.75
C MET A 23 -1.75 -2.49 11.57
N VAL A 24 -2.59 -1.84 10.76
CA VAL A 24 -3.94 -2.33 10.46
C VAL A 24 -3.88 -3.68 9.76
N SER A 25 -2.97 -3.83 8.78
CA SER A 25 -2.82 -5.08 8.04
C SER A 25 -2.46 -6.24 8.95
N GLU A 26 -1.53 -6.03 9.87
CA GLU A 26 -1.14 -7.07 10.83
C GLU A 26 -2.29 -7.43 11.75
N ALA A 27 -3.02 -6.44 12.26
CA ALA A 27 -4.16 -6.70 13.13
C ALA A 27 -5.25 -7.49 12.43
N LEU A 28 -5.55 -7.16 11.18
CA LEU A 28 -6.55 -7.88 10.39
C LEU A 28 -6.11 -9.31 10.07
N ARG A 29 -4.82 -9.52 9.79
CA ARG A 29 -4.30 -10.88 9.58
C ARG A 29 -4.42 -11.73 10.83
N GLU A 30 -4.20 -11.15 12.00
CA GLU A 30 -4.38 -11.83 13.28
C GLU A 30 -5.83 -12.25 13.51
N GLN A 31 -6.78 -11.55 12.91
CA GLN A 31 -8.20 -11.88 12.95
C GLN A 31 -8.56 -13.01 11.95
N GLY A 32 -7.61 -13.48 11.17
CA GLY A 32 -7.83 -14.56 10.21
C GLY A 32 -8.21 -14.11 8.80
N HIS A 33 -8.13 -12.82 8.50
CA HIS A 33 -8.43 -12.32 7.16
C HIS A 33 -7.23 -12.43 6.23
N GLN A 34 -7.50 -12.56 4.93
CA GLN A 34 -6.49 -12.40 3.89
C GLN A 34 -6.34 -10.90 3.61
N VAL A 35 -5.14 -10.36 3.79
CA VAL A 35 -4.91 -8.92 3.69
C VAL A 35 -3.77 -8.62 2.73
N ALA A 36 -4.04 -7.77 1.75
CA ALA A 36 -3.04 -7.23 0.85
C ALA A 36 -2.82 -5.76 1.20
N LEU A 37 -1.62 -5.44 1.69
CA LEU A 37 -1.21 -4.06 1.93
C LEU A 37 -0.55 -3.55 0.66
N VAL A 38 -1.09 -2.48 0.09
CA VAL A 38 -0.56 -1.92 -1.15
C VAL A 38 -0.41 -0.41 -1.04
N ASP A 39 0.73 0.08 -1.52
CA ASP A 39 0.98 1.52 -1.65
C ASP A 39 0.17 2.04 -2.83
N LEU A 40 -0.67 3.04 -2.60
CA LEU A 40 -1.53 3.58 -3.65
C LEU A 40 -0.73 4.11 -4.84
N PHE A 41 0.45 4.70 -4.61
CA PHE A 41 1.26 5.27 -5.69
C PHE A 41 2.09 4.23 -6.43
N PHE A 42 2.82 3.38 -5.70
CA PHE A 42 3.66 2.37 -6.33
C PHE A 42 2.87 1.16 -6.81
N GLY A 43 1.72 0.90 -6.19
CA GLY A 43 0.89 -0.23 -6.57
C GLY A 43 1.62 -1.55 -6.40
N THR A 44 1.54 -2.40 -7.44
CA THR A 44 2.18 -3.71 -7.45
C THR A 44 3.58 -3.67 -8.07
N GLU A 45 4.16 -2.50 -8.26
CA GLU A 45 5.51 -2.36 -8.81
C GLU A 45 6.50 -3.08 -7.89
N GLY A 46 7.34 -3.92 -8.47
CA GLY A 46 8.30 -4.71 -7.70
C GLY A 46 7.76 -6.04 -7.19
N VAL A 47 6.47 -6.30 -7.32
CA VAL A 47 5.88 -7.58 -6.94
C VAL A 47 6.08 -8.57 -8.07
N GLU A 48 6.62 -9.75 -7.76
CA GLU A 48 6.76 -10.84 -8.73
C GLU A 48 5.47 -11.63 -8.79
N GLY A 49 4.97 -11.88 -10.01
CA GLY A 49 3.75 -12.64 -10.22
C GLY A 49 2.50 -11.76 -10.21
N PRO A 50 1.31 -12.37 -10.03
CA PRO A 50 0.05 -11.64 -10.07
C PRO A 50 -0.11 -10.71 -8.86
N ALA A 51 -1.00 -9.71 -9.01
CA ALA A 51 -1.27 -8.75 -7.94
C ALA A 51 -1.74 -9.42 -6.64
N GLU A 52 -2.45 -10.54 -6.76
CA GLU A 52 -2.95 -11.31 -5.63
C GLU A 52 -1.85 -11.89 -4.74
N ALA A 53 -0.61 -11.94 -5.22
CA ALA A 53 0.53 -12.37 -4.42
C ALA A 53 0.71 -11.50 -3.17
N LEU A 54 0.22 -10.25 -3.19
CA LEU A 54 0.30 -9.36 -2.04
C LEU A 54 -0.47 -9.86 -0.83
N TYR A 55 -1.49 -10.70 -1.01
CA TYR A 55 -2.21 -11.29 0.12
C TYR A 55 -1.32 -12.19 0.97
N ASP A 56 -0.29 -12.78 0.37
CA ASP A 56 0.64 -13.68 1.06
C ASP A 56 1.96 -13.00 1.40
N ALA A 57 2.19 -11.77 0.93
CA ALA A 57 3.44 -11.07 1.16
C ALA A 57 3.52 -10.59 2.61
N PRO A 58 4.72 -10.62 3.22
CA PRO A 58 4.87 -10.08 4.58
C PRO A 58 4.70 -8.56 4.57
N VAL A 59 4.19 -8.04 5.69
CA VAL A 59 4.09 -6.59 5.88
C VAL A 59 5.50 -6.02 6.03
N PRO A 60 5.90 -5.03 5.22
CA PRO A 60 7.25 -4.46 5.33
C PRO A 60 7.44 -3.79 6.68
N GLN A 61 8.40 -4.29 7.45
CA GLN A 61 8.68 -3.74 8.78
C GLN A 61 9.20 -2.31 8.74
N ALA A 62 9.84 -1.93 7.62
CA ALA A 62 10.31 -0.56 7.43
C ALA A 62 9.15 0.46 7.49
N PHE A 63 7.96 0.09 7.07
CA PHE A 63 6.79 0.98 7.08
C PHE A 63 6.44 1.45 8.48
N LYS A 64 6.65 0.60 9.49
CA LYS A 64 6.35 0.95 10.88
C LYS A 64 7.32 1.99 11.46
N ARG A 65 8.52 2.10 10.87
CA ARG A 65 9.60 2.94 11.40
C ARG A 65 9.68 4.31 10.78
N ILE A 66 8.99 4.53 9.66
CA ILE A 66 9.11 5.78 8.90
C ILE A 66 7.99 6.78 9.19
N GLY A 67 7.06 6.47 10.09
CA GLY A 67 5.82 7.24 10.25
C GLY A 67 6.00 8.71 10.62
N ARG A 68 7.13 9.08 11.24
CA ARG A 68 7.38 10.47 11.67
C ARG A 68 8.25 11.27 10.71
N GLN A 69 8.79 10.62 9.70
CA GLN A 69 9.65 11.30 8.73
C GLN A 69 8.82 11.98 7.66
N ALA A 70 9.22 13.18 7.27
CA ALA A 70 8.59 13.86 6.15
C ALA A 70 9.10 13.25 4.84
N PRO A 71 8.21 12.85 3.91
CA PRO A 71 8.65 12.29 2.64
C PRO A 71 9.13 13.39 1.68
N ASP A 72 10.09 13.02 0.83
CA ASP A 72 10.46 13.84 -0.33
C ASP A 72 9.60 13.35 -1.50
N LEU A 73 8.51 14.04 -1.78
CA LEU A 73 7.55 13.60 -2.79
C LEU A 73 8.12 13.62 -4.21
N ALA A 74 9.07 14.51 -4.51
CA ALA A 74 9.72 14.50 -5.81
C ALA A 74 10.54 13.23 -6.00
N GLN A 75 11.24 12.80 -4.96
CA GLN A 75 12.03 11.57 -4.98
C GLN A 75 11.13 10.34 -5.08
N VAL A 76 10.00 10.34 -4.35
CA VAL A 76 9.02 9.26 -4.41
C VAL A 76 8.48 9.14 -5.83
N ARG A 77 8.08 10.26 -6.44
CA ARG A 77 7.57 10.27 -7.80
C ARG A 77 8.60 9.73 -8.79
N ALA A 78 9.86 10.12 -8.63
CA ALA A 78 10.94 9.70 -9.53
C ALA A 78 11.26 8.21 -9.38
N ALA A 79 11.00 7.61 -8.24
CA ALA A 79 11.33 6.21 -7.96
C ALA A 79 10.36 5.23 -8.64
N ARG A 80 9.15 5.66 -9.00
CA ARG A 80 8.19 4.77 -9.66
C ARG A 80 8.60 4.52 -11.10
N ARG A 81 8.60 3.25 -11.52
CA ARG A 81 8.95 2.88 -12.88
C ARG A 81 7.86 3.23 -13.88
N ASP A 82 6.60 3.06 -13.48
CA ASP A 82 5.45 3.43 -14.30
C ASP A 82 5.41 4.95 -14.44
N ARG A 83 5.51 5.43 -15.67
CA ARG A 83 5.53 6.86 -15.99
C ARG A 83 4.16 7.43 -16.32
N SER A 84 3.11 6.70 -16.01
CA SER A 84 1.74 7.20 -16.12
C SER A 84 1.57 8.45 -15.25
N PRO A 85 0.79 9.44 -15.67
CA PRO A 85 0.50 10.62 -14.84
C PRO A 85 -0.43 10.31 -13.66
N SER A 86 -1.01 9.11 -13.61
CA SER A 86 -1.93 8.72 -12.56
C SER A 86 -1.24 8.64 -11.20
N SER A 87 -1.92 9.09 -10.15
CA SER A 87 -1.49 8.91 -8.76
C SER A 87 -1.76 7.50 -8.26
N ILE A 88 -2.53 6.71 -9.02
CA ILE A 88 -2.85 5.32 -8.67
C ILE A 88 -1.89 4.42 -9.43
N GLY A 89 -1.10 3.64 -8.71
CA GLY A 89 -0.08 2.77 -9.27
C GLY A 89 -0.66 1.54 -9.96
N PRO A 90 0.20 0.79 -10.67
CA PRO A 90 -0.23 -0.40 -11.39
C PRO A 90 -0.80 -1.46 -10.44
N GLY A 91 -1.83 -2.16 -10.89
CA GLY A 91 -2.43 -3.28 -10.17
C GLY A 91 -3.35 -2.92 -9.02
N VAL A 92 -3.40 -1.64 -8.59
CA VAL A 92 -4.22 -1.22 -7.44
C VAL A 92 -5.71 -1.45 -7.70
N LEU A 93 -6.22 -0.98 -8.83
CA LEU A 93 -7.64 -1.14 -9.15
C LEU A 93 -8.03 -2.60 -9.32
N GLU A 94 -7.14 -3.40 -9.89
CA GLU A 94 -7.35 -4.83 -10.07
C GLU A 94 -7.48 -5.54 -8.72
N LEU A 95 -6.59 -5.22 -7.76
CA LEU A 95 -6.67 -5.76 -6.40
C LEU A 95 -7.97 -5.36 -5.72
N CYS A 96 -8.34 -4.09 -5.82
CA CYS A 96 -9.56 -3.58 -5.19
C CYS A 96 -10.80 -4.24 -5.76
N ALA A 97 -10.83 -4.49 -7.07
CA ALA A 97 -11.96 -5.13 -7.72
C ALA A 97 -12.18 -6.57 -7.23
N GLY A 98 -11.10 -7.26 -6.86
CA GLY A 98 -11.17 -8.62 -6.36
C GLY A 98 -11.34 -8.74 -4.85
N ALA A 99 -11.37 -7.64 -4.12
CA ALA A 99 -11.46 -7.66 -2.66
C ALA A 99 -12.91 -7.66 -2.19
N ASP A 100 -13.14 -8.23 -1.01
CA ASP A 100 -14.43 -8.11 -0.33
C ASP A 100 -14.60 -6.72 0.29
N VAL A 101 -13.51 -6.17 0.82
CA VAL A 101 -13.48 -4.86 1.47
C VAL A 101 -12.17 -4.16 1.11
N VAL A 102 -12.26 -2.85 0.90
CA VAL A 102 -11.08 -2.00 0.74
C VAL A 102 -11.03 -1.04 1.94
N TYR A 103 -9.95 -1.13 2.70
CA TYR A 103 -9.72 -0.24 3.85
C TYR A 103 -8.79 0.90 3.43
N LEU A 104 -9.21 2.11 3.63
CA LEU A 104 -8.43 3.30 3.26
C LEU A 104 -7.65 3.80 4.48
N ALA A 105 -6.34 3.54 4.50
CA ALA A 105 -5.44 4.06 5.51
C ALA A 105 -4.72 5.32 5.01
N LEU A 106 -5.36 6.05 4.10
CA LEU A 106 -4.79 7.23 3.47
C LEU A 106 -5.00 8.47 4.33
N HIS A 107 -4.03 9.37 4.31
CA HIS A 107 -4.07 10.64 5.02
C HIS A 107 -3.77 11.79 4.05
N GLY A 108 -4.32 12.93 4.33
CA GLY A 108 -4.09 14.13 3.56
C GLY A 108 -4.92 14.19 2.32
#